data_77b80ff129a4d86783e1671773c94f6f
#
_entry.id   77b80ff129a4d86783e1671773c94f6f
#
_cell.length_a   1.000
_cell.length_b   1.000
_cell.length_c   1.000
_cell.angle_alpha   90.00
_cell.angle_beta   90.00
_cell.angle_gamma   90.00
#
_symmetry.space_group_name_H-M   'P 1'
#
loop_
_entity.id
_entity.type
_entity.pdbx_description
1 polymer ?
#
loop_
_entity_poly.entity_id
_entity_poly.type
_entity_poly.pdbx_seq_one_letter_code
_entity_poly.pdbx_strand_id
1 'polypeptide(L)'
;MAIILLDTKTINRIAAGEVIERPASVVKELVENAIDAGSSEIEIKIESGGRNLITVTDDGNGIEKEDLELAFMRHATSKLSDSELIEIRHLGFRGEALPSIAAVSRMKLSSKASGAKEAWSIRYEGGEKIREIIPCSLLQGTYIEIRDLFFATPNRLKFLKTERAETQSIVDIVNNLAMINYSIGFTLTSGNKKLLKYVKQTSLFNRLCETEEEFQSNSLEVKEEEDGIKLTGHICKPTISRGNSTQIYTFVNGRPIKDNLLIGAIRYAYQDFIPSGRYPFAVLHLEIPYDQVDVNVHPNKSEVRFQNKRLVYEIVRRGIIKALSTRVGTFAASDVESQSIEEFDSQEPVNSKEKKNQKEFYEKRPSLLENRLMKEFNAPDERRRSLPETFKYGESPPQKGTMVLEKKQIDLIEDHPLGYARCQVYNTYIIAEAGDRLIIVDQHAAYERLIYECLTSIKRQKLLIPEIVEIKNQAGMEMVKTYKDKLFEMGFGIEIESEDKVRVKEIPAILGTIDIKEMLVDIVDKLMEIEDTLPIEDKVNKISSIIACHGAGRKMKLEEMNEILRQIEKTPYSDHGRPTYIEMKLSDIEKLFERR
;
A
#
# COMPACT_ATOMS: atom_id res chain seq x y z
N MET A 1 -27.21 27.86 29.59
CA MET A 1 -26.24 27.08 30.41
C MET A 1 -25.15 28.04 30.85
N ALA A 2 -24.69 27.95 32.10
CA ALA A 2 -23.57 28.78 32.59
C ALA A 2 -22.25 28.17 32.11
N ILE A 3 -21.30 29.02 31.73
CA ILE A 3 -19.94 28.61 31.42
C ILE A 3 -19.25 28.27 32.75
N ILE A 4 -18.65 27.08 32.84
CA ILE A 4 -17.89 26.61 34.03
C ILE A 4 -16.46 26.32 33.65
N LEU A 5 -15.54 26.55 34.57
CA LEU A 5 -14.14 26.12 34.42
C LEU A 5 -14.05 24.63 34.77
N LEU A 6 -13.53 23.83 33.86
CA LEU A 6 -13.35 22.39 34.07
C LEU A 6 -12.20 22.13 35.06
N ASP A 7 -12.30 21.07 35.84
CA ASP A 7 -11.20 20.60 36.69
C ASP A 7 -10.05 20.03 35.86
N THR A 8 -8.84 20.05 36.39
CA THR A 8 -7.62 19.62 35.71
C THR A 8 -7.69 18.17 35.22
N LYS A 9 -8.38 17.28 35.97
CA LYS A 9 -8.56 15.87 35.55
C LYS A 9 -9.41 15.77 34.30
N THR A 10 -10.50 16.50 34.24
CA THR A 10 -11.41 16.53 33.09
C THR A 10 -10.70 17.12 31.86
N ILE A 11 -9.98 18.24 32.04
CA ILE A 11 -9.16 18.84 30.97
C ILE A 11 -8.14 17.81 30.44
N ASN A 12 -7.44 17.12 31.35
CA ASN A 12 -6.45 16.11 30.96
C ASN A 12 -7.05 14.93 30.21
N ARG A 13 -8.26 14.47 30.58
CA ARG A 13 -8.97 13.39 29.87
C ARG A 13 -9.49 13.82 28.51
N ILE A 14 -9.95 15.07 28.36
CA ILE A 14 -10.39 15.61 27.07
C ILE A 14 -9.19 15.66 26.12
N ALA A 15 -8.11 16.30 26.54
CA ALA A 15 -6.92 16.43 25.70
C ALA A 15 -6.21 15.09 25.44
N ALA A 16 -6.20 14.16 26.44
CA ALA A 16 -5.75 12.79 26.20
C ALA A 16 -6.56 12.13 25.06
N GLY A 17 -7.80 12.56 24.90
CA GLY A 17 -8.70 12.11 23.88
C GLY A 17 -8.32 12.48 22.47
N GLU A 18 -7.69 13.58 22.29
CA GLU A 18 -7.20 14.08 20.99
C GLU A 18 -5.87 13.45 20.59
N VAL A 19 -5.07 13.02 21.59
CA VAL A 19 -3.74 12.44 21.35
C VAL A 19 -3.81 10.90 21.27
N ILE A 20 -4.57 10.28 22.18
CA ILE A 20 -4.65 8.82 22.32
C ILE A 20 -6.05 8.34 21.95
N GLU A 21 -6.20 7.90 20.70
CA GLU A 21 -7.45 7.37 20.17
C GLU A 21 -7.60 5.86 20.40
N ARG A 22 -6.48 5.11 20.34
CA ARG A 22 -6.45 3.64 20.36
C ARG A 22 -5.14 3.09 20.89
N PRO A 23 -5.03 1.79 21.22
CA PRO A 23 -3.79 1.16 21.70
C PRO A 23 -2.59 1.38 20.77
N ALA A 24 -2.80 1.34 19.47
CA ALA A 24 -1.76 1.57 18.46
C ALA A 24 -1.15 2.99 18.56
N SER A 25 -1.93 4.03 18.94
CA SER A 25 -1.40 5.38 19.18
C SER A 25 -0.47 5.41 20.40
N VAL A 26 -0.79 4.65 21.44
CA VAL A 26 0.07 4.52 22.65
C VAL A 26 1.41 3.88 22.26
N VAL A 27 1.37 2.75 21.54
CA VAL A 27 2.60 2.06 21.10
C VAL A 27 3.43 2.97 20.22
N LYS A 28 2.81 3.71 19.28
CA LYS A 28 3.50 4.68 18.42
C LYS A 28 4.31 5.69 19.25
N GLU A 29 3.64 6.42 20.14
CA GLU A 29 4.28 7.47 20.93
C GLU A 29 5.41 6.92 21.82
N LEU A 30 5.23 5.73 22.42
CA LEU A 30 6.26 5.13 23.27
C LEU A 30 7.46 4.63 22.46
N VAL A 31 7.25 4.03 21.31
CA VAL A 31 8.32 3.57 20.43
C VAL A 31 9.07 4.76 19.83
N GLU A 32 8.37 5.83 19.40
CA GLU A 32 9.01 7.08 18.96
C GLU A 32 9.89 7.69 20.06
N ASN A 33 9.44 7.64 21.31
CA ASN A 33 10.26 8.09 22.45
C ASN A 33 11.50 7.22 22.68
N ALA A 34 11.38 5.90 22.52
CA ALA A 34 12.50 4.98 22.61
C ALA A 34 13.53 5.21 21.48
N ILE A 35 13.06 5.45 20.25
CA ILE A 35 13.94 5.80 19.11
C ILE A 35 14.67 7.11 19.38
N ASP A 36 13.95 8.15 19.82
CA ASP A 36 14.53 9.46 20.18
C ASP A 36 15.54 9.37 21.33
N ALA A 37 15.38 8.37 22.25
CA ALA A 37 16.33 8.09 23.32
C ALA A 37 17.61 7.40 22.85
N GLY A 38 17.75 7.12 21.55
CA GLY A 38 18.93 6.48 20.97
C GLY A 38 19.02 4.98 21.30
N SER A 39 17.89 4.32 21.46
CA SER A 39 17.83 2.89 21.74
C SER A 39 18.38 2.06 20.60
N SER A 40 18.94 0.93 20.95
CA SER A 40 19.44 -0.05 19.99
C SER A 40 18.56 -1.30 19.91
N GLU A 41 17.80 -1.59 20.95
CA GLU A 41 16.79 -2.66 21.02
C GLU A 41 15.51 -2.15 21.68
N ILE A 42 14.36 -2.46 21.05
CA ILE A 42 13.05 -2.08 21.57
C ILE A 42 12.18 -3.34 21.64
N GLU A 43 11.74 -3.69 22.86
CA GLU A 43 10.84 -4.81 23.11
C GLU A 43 9.44 -4.31 23.46
N ILE A 44 8.42 -4.81 22.76
CA ILE A 44 7.02 -4.44 22.92
C ILE A 44 6.24 -5.70 23.27
N LYS A 45 5.45 -5.67 24.38
CA LYS A 45 4.52 -6.76 24.74
C LYS A 45 3.13 -6.20 24.88
N ILE A 46 2.15 -6.91 24.34
CA ILE A 46 0.74 -6.53 24.42
C ILE A 46 -0.12 -7.71 24.87
N GLU A 47 -1.25 -7.41 25.50
CA GLU A 47 -2.30 -8.36 25.81
C GLU A 47 -3.65 -7.78 25.42
N SER A 48 -4.56 -8.63 24.88
CA SER A 48 -5.90 -8.25 24.46
C SER A 48 -5.91 -7.04 23.51
N GLY A 49 -5.04 -7.07 22.47
CA GLY A 49 -4.93 -5.97 21.51
C GLY A 49 -4.42 -4.66 22.13
N GLY A 50 -3.71 -4.72 23.24
CA GLY A 50 -3.20 -3.56 23.97
C GLY A 50 -4.20 -2.92 24.95
N ARG A 51 -5.37 -3.51 25.17
CA ARG A 51 -6.35 -3.01 26.15
C ARG A 51 -5.92 -3.30 27.58
N ASN A 52 -5.52 -4.55 27.85
CA ASN A 52 -5.17 -5.00 29.19
C ASN A 52 -3.74 -4.65 29.57
N LEU A 53 -2.83 -4.82 28.62
CA LEU A 53 -1.41 -4.57 28.83
C LEU A 53 -0.73 -4.06 27.56
N ILE A 54 0.09 -3.03 27.74
CA ILE A 54 1.13 -2.61 26.79
C ILE A 54 2.40 -2.42 27.61
N THR A 55 3.50 -3.07 27.23
CA THR A 55 4.82 -2.74 27.75
C THR A 55 5.74 -2.36 26.63
N VAL A 56 6.56 -1.34 26.86
CA VAL A 56 7.65 -0.96 25.96
C VAL A 56 8.92 -0.89 26.81
N THR A 57 9.94 -1.61 26.39
CA THR A 57 11.25 -1.66 27.02
C THR A 57 12.29 -1.25 25.99
N ASP A 58 13.15 -0.33 26.34
CA ASP A 58 14.26 0.15 25.53
C ASP A 58 15.57 0.16 26.32
N ASP A 59 16.69 0.14 25.60
CA ASP A 59 18.05 0.24 26.12
C ASP A 59 18.69 1.63 25.89
N GLY A 60 17.87 2.65 25.67
CA GLY A 60 18.30 4.02 25.36
C GLY A 60 18.94 4.77 26.54
N ASN A 61 19.03 6.09 26.39
CA ASN A 61 19.69 6.95 27.38
C ASN A 61 19.01 6.98 28.75
N GLY A 62 17.73 6.57 28.84
CA GLY A 62 16.94 6.62 30.05
C GLY A 62 16.60 8.05 30.50
N ILE A 63 16.00 8.16 31.68
CA ILE A 63 15.54 9.41 32.29
C ILE A 63 16.18 9.54 33.68
N GLU A 64 16.74 10.72 33.97
CA GLU A 64 17.29 11.03 35.30
C GLU A 64 16.17 11.06 36.37
N LYS A 65 16.52 10.77 37.61
CA LYS A 65 15.57 10.74 38.73
C LYS A 65 14.77 12.04 38.85
N GLU A 66 15.45 13.16 38.72
CA GLU A 66 14.92 14.51 38.86
C GLU A 66 13.88 14.83 37.76
N ASP A 67 14.06 14.25 36.59
CA ASP A 67 13.21 14.47 35.39
C ASP A 67 12.01 13.53 35.33
N LEU A 68 11.97 12.47 36.17
CA LEU A 68 10.89 11.48 36.13
C LEU A 68 9.49 12.09 36.37
N GLU A 69 9.37 13.06 37.26
CA GLU A 69 8.10 13.75 37.50
C GLU A 69 7.80 14.77 36.39
N LEU A 70 8.84 15.46 35.91
CA LEU A 70 8.72 16.43 34.82
C LEU A 70 8.23 15.76 33.55
N ALA A 71 8.62 14.52 33.29
CA ALA A 71 8.15 13.75 32.10
C ALA A 71 6.63 13.54 32.08
N PHE A 72 5.93 13.66 33.21
CA PHE A 72 4.47 13.61 33.30
C PHE A 72 3.80 14.97 33.36
N MET A 73 4.56 16.07 33.31
CA MET A 73 4.02 17.41 33.21
C MET A 73 3.74 17.76 31.73
N ARG A 74 2.62 18.42 31.51
CA ARG A 74 2.30 18.91 30.16
C ARG A 74 3.27 19.99 29.73
N HIS A 75 3.61 19.98 28.45
CA HIS A 75 4.53 20.94 27.82
C HIS A 75 5.97 20.83 28.36
N ALA A 76 6.29 19.79 29.11
CA ALA A 76 7.67 19.48 29.49
C ALA A 76 8.29 18.57 28.41
N THR A 77 9.36 19.05 27.79
CA THR A 77 10.07 18.31 26.75
C THR A 77 11.57 18.63 26.81
N SER A 78 12.39 17.59 26.61
CA SER A 78 13.84 17.73 26.43
C SER A 78 14.23 17.88 24.94
N LYS A 79 13.25 17.93 24.03
CA LYS A 79 13.44 17.77 22.58
C LYS A 79 13.25 19.06 21.78
N LEU A 80 12.99 20.18 22.43
CA LEU A 80 12.85 21.50 21.82
C LEU A 80 13.70 22.51 22.58
N SER A 81 14.50 23.28 21.84
CA SER A 81 15.06 24.56 22.27
C SER A 81 14.30 25.71 21.60
N ASP A 82 14.37 26.93 22.15
CA ASP A 82 13.66 28.11 21.62
C ASP A 82 13.95 28.41 20.14
N SER A 83 15.09 27.94 19.63
CA SER A 83 15.50 28.09 18.22
C SER A 83 14.99 26.98 17.30
N GLU A 84 14.48 25.85 17.84
CA GLU A 84 14.13 24.65 17.06
C GLU A 84 12.63 24.50 16.76
N LEU A 85 11.80 25.49 17.05
CA LEU A 85 10.38 25.50 16.65
C LEU A 85 10.21 25.45 15.12
N ILE A 86 11.25 25.83 14.37
CA ILE A 86 11.28 25.81 12.89
C ILE A 86 11.84 24.49 12.36
N GLU A 87 12.77 23.84 13.09
CA GLU A 87 13.41 22.59 12.68
C GLU A 87 13.08 21.45 13.65
N ILE A 88 11.97 20.76 13.43
CA ILE A 88 11.54 19.64 14.27
C ILE A 88 12.31 18.37 13.87
N ARG A 89 13.45 18.10 14.52
CA ARG A 89 14.31 16.93 14.24
C ARG A 89 13.86 15.65 14.94
N HIS A 90 13.26 15.75 16.13
CA HIS A 90 12.80 14.62 16.93
C HIS A 90 11.41 14.14 16.53
N LEU A 91 11.12 12.84 16.64
CA LEU A 91 9.81 12.27 16.33
C LEU A 91 8.74 12.78 17.31
N GLY A 92 9.05 12.85 18.62
CA GLY A 92 8.21 13.44 19.66
C GLY A 92 8.71 14.82 20.08
N PHE A 93 7.86 15.84 20.16
CA PHE A 93 8.27 17.20 20.54
C PHE A 93 7.26 17.97 21.43
N ARG A 94 5.99 17.50 21.52
CA ARG A 94 4.93 18.26 22.20
C ARG A 94 4.93 18.18 23.73
N GLY A 95 5.63 17.20 24.32
CA GLY A 95 5.61 16.98 25.78
C GLY A 95 4.24 16.60 26.33
N GLU A 96 3.40 15.91 25.55
CA GLU A 96 2.01 15.60 25.91
C GLU A 96 1.70 14.10 25.92
N ALA A 97 2.57 13.23 25.39
CA ALA A 97 2.30 11.81 25.23
C ALA A 97 2.16 11.09 26.58
N LEU A 98 3.20 11.16 27.45
CA LEU A 98 3.19 10.48 28.74
C LEU A 98 2.05 10.97 29.66
N PRO A 99 1.82 12.29 29.86
CA PRO A 99 0.70 12.77 30.66
C PRO A 99 -0.66 12.37 30.09
N SER A 100 -0.82 12.32 28.76
CA SER A 100 -2.07 11.89 28.12
C SER A 100 -2.32 10.39 28.31
N ILE A 101 -1.31 9.56 28.17
CA ILE A 101 -1.42 8.10 28.43
C ILE A 101 -1.76 7.85 29.89
N ALA A 102 -1.05 8.51 30.82
CA ALA A 102 -1.28 8.36 32.25
C ALA A 102 -2.70 8.78 32.67
N ALA A 103 -3.28 9.79 32.03
CA ALA A 103 -4.64 10.27 32.32
C ALA A 103 -5.74 9.24 32.02
N VAL A 104 -5.49 8.28 31.12
CA VAL A 104 -6.49 7.29 30.69
C VAL A 104 -6.12 5.85 31.02
N SER A 105 -5.03 5.61 31.74
CA SER A 105 -4.52 4.28 32.05
C SER A 105 -3.91 4.18 33.46
N ARG A 106 -3.53 2.97 33.85
CA ARG A 106 -2.63 2.69 34.97
C ARG A 106 -1.22 2.51 34.44
N MET A 107 -0.34 3.48 34.74
CA MET A 107 0.99 3.54 34.14
C MET A 107 2.08 3.40 35.18
N LYS A 108 3.06 2.54 34.88
CA LYS A 108 4.32 2.44 35.62
C LYS A 108 5.45 2.78 34.64
N LEU A 109 6.32 3.71 35.05
CA LEU A 109 7.54 4.03 34.33
C LEU A 109 8.72 3.72 35.26
N SER A 110 9.69 2.97 34.74
CA SER A 110 10.95 2.68 35.43
C SER A 110 12.08 3.07 34.49
N SER A 111 13.06 3.83 34.95
CA SER A 111 14.16 4.27 34.11
C SER A 111 15.47 4.30 34.83
N LYS A 112 16.54 4.06 34.08
CA LYS A 112 17.92 4.22 34.51
C LYS A 112 18.67 5.02 33.46
N ALA A 113 19.07 6.21 33.82
CA ALA A 113 19.83 7.07 32.91
C ALA A 113 21.23 6.49 32.64
N SER A 114 21.76 6.82 31.47
CA SER A 114 23.10 6.40 31.06
C SER A 114 24.14 6.93 32.07
N GLY A 115 24.98 6.04 32.59
CA GLY A 115 25.97 6.37 33.60
C GLY A 115 25.44 6.43 35.04
N ALA A 116 24.14 6.40 35.28
CA ALA A 116 23.56 6.37 36.62
C ALA A 116 23.81 5.03 37.32
N LYS A 117 24.01 5.07 38.66
CA LYS A 117 24.20 3.84 39.47
C LYS A 117 22.89 3.13 39.75
N GLU A 118 21.82 3.88 39.94
CA GLU A 118 20.51 3.41 40.38
C GLU A 118 19.44 3.64 39.35
N ALA A 119 18.44 2.76 39.33
CA ALA A 119 17.22 2.90 38.54
C ALA A 119 16.06 3.32 39.44
N TRP A 120 15.13 4.11 38.90
CA TRP A 120 14.01 4.67 39.61
C TRP A 120 12.69 4.37 38.95
N SER A 121 11.61 4.24 39.72
CA SER A 121 10.27 3.94 39.23
C SER A 121 9.23 4.87 39.82
N ILE A 122 8.31 5.30 39.00
CA ILE A 122 7.15 6.12 39.35
C ILE A 122 5.86 5.47 38.81
N ARG A 123 4.71 5.74 39.49
CA ARG A 123 3.40 5.20 39.10
C ARG A 123 2.33 6.27 39.05
N TYR A 124 1.51 6.21 38.00
CA TYR A 124 0.34 7.06 37.80
C TYR A 124 -0.90 6.22 37.56
N GLU A 125 -2.07 6.70 38.03
CA GLU A 125 -3.37 6.12 37.74
C GLU A 125 -4.37 7.23 37.46
N GLY A 126 -4.97 7.22 36.24
CA GLY A 126 -5.94 8.24 35.84
C GLY A 126 -5.40 9.67 35.88
N GLY A 127 -4.08 9.85 35.72
CA GLY A 127 -3.36 11.12 35.76
C GLY A 127 -2.86 11.54 37.13
N GLU A 128 -3.12 10.77 38.18
CA GLU A 128 -2.64 11.07 39.54
C GLU A 128 -1.41 10.23 39.88
N LYS A 129 -0.43 10.85 40.50
CA LYS A 129 0.76 10.17 41.09
C LYS A 129 0.29 9.32 42.27
N ILE A 130 0.52 8.01 42.22
CA ILE A 130 0.05 7.07 43.25
C ILE A 130 1.13 6.85 44.35
N ARG A 131 2.39 6.95 43.95
CA ARG A 131 3.52 6.74 44.89
C ARG A 131 4.66 7.68 44.56
N GLU A 132 5.44 7.98 45.59
CA GLU A 132 6.74 8.64 45.43
C GLU A 132 7.69 7.78 44.59
N ILE A 133 8.73 8.41 44.06
CA ILE A 133 9.77 7.75 43.29
C ILE A 133 10.49 6.75 44.19
N ILE A 134 10.55 5.50 43.79
CA ILE A 134 11.21 4.42 44.51
C ILE A 134 12.34 3.81 43.66
N PRO A 135 13.43 3.33 44.32
CA PRO A 135 14.46 2.61 43.60
C PRO A 135 13.89 1.30 43.03
N CYS A 136 14.41 0.88 41.89
CA CYS A 136 14.04 -0.36 41.21
C CYS A 136 15.26 -1.03 40.55
N SER A 137 15.08 -2.22 40.00
CA SER A 137 16.11 -2.92 39.24
C SER A 137 15.85 -2.74 37.75
N LEU A 138 16.79 -2.12 37.05
CA LEU A 138 16.81 -2.00 35.59
C LEU A 138 18.28 -1.90 35.17
N LEU A 139 18.64 -2.51 34.03
CA LEU A 139 20.01 -2.49 33.52
C LEU A 139 20.39 -1.10 33.00
N GLN A 140 19.67 -0.64 31.99
CA GLN A 140 19.78 0.70 31.39
C GLN A 140 18.49 0.96 30.57
N GLY A 141 18.22 2.23 30.24
CA GLY A 141 17.09 2.62 29.37
C GLY A 141 15.80 2.80 30.15
N THR A 142 14.68 2.53 29.50
CA THR A 142 13.35 2.78 30.07
C THR A 142 12.44 1.57 29.90
N TYR A 143 11.66 1.26 30.92
CA TYR A 143 10.59 0.29 30.95
C TYR A 143 9.29 0.99 31.30
N ILE A 144 8.33 0.93 30.37
CA ILE A 144 6.99 1.49 30.56
C ILE A 144 5.97 0.35 30.51
N GLU A 145 5.11 0.30 31.53
CA GLU A 145 3.99 -0.62 31.64
C GLU A 145 2.69 0.17 31.74
N ILE A 146 1.74 -0.14 30.85
CA ILE A 146 0.41 0.46 30.79
C ILE A 146 -0.60 -0.65 30.93
N ARG A 147 -1.47 -0.53 31.94
CA ARG A 147 -2.56 -1.46 32.20
C ARG A 147 -3.91 -0.77 32.10
N ASP A 148 -4.92 -1.53 31.74
CA ASP A 148 -6.32 -1.15 31.73
C ASP A 148 -6.53 0.17 30.94
N LEU A 149 -6.04 0.22 29.71
CA LEU A 149 -6.15 1.41 28.86
C LEU A 149 -7.63 1.81 28.70
N PHE A 150 -7.90 3.09 28.88
CA PHE A 150 -9.24 3.70 28.86
C PHE A 150 -10.16 3.34 30.03
N PHE A 151 -9.65 2.77 31.14
CA PHE A 151 -10.46 2.52 32.33
C PHE A 151 -11.14 3.79 32.86
N ALA A 152 -10.47 4.95 32.73
CA ALA A 152 -11.00 6.26 33.15
C ALA A 152 -11.97 6.88 32.12
N THR A 153 -12.12 6.27 30.94
CA THR A 153 -12.97 6.72 29.83
C THR A 153 -13.72 5.54 29.21
N PRO A 154 -14.66 4.89 29.94
CA PRO A 154 -15.29 3.64 29.52
C PRO A 154 -16.07 3.73 28.21
N ASN A 155 -16.55 4.92 27.83
CA ASN A 155 -17.19 5.11 26.52
C ASN A 155 -16.23 4.83 25.37
N ARG A 156 -14.93 5.12 25.52
CA ARG A 156 -13.92 4.83 24.48
C ARG A 156 -13.68 3.36 24.28
N LEU A 157 -13.75 2.55 25.33
CA LEU A 157 -13.62 1.08 25.21
C LEU A 157 -14.67 0.50 24.25
N LYS A 158 -15.87 1.13 24.15
CA LYS A 158 -16.94 0.69 23.24
C LYS A 158 -16.65 0.98 21.77
N PHE A 159 -15.77 1.93 21.49
CA PHE A 159 -15.38 2.29 20.12
C PHE A 159 -14.10 1.61 19.64
N LEU A 160 -13.43 0.85 20.51
CA LEU A 160 -12.29 0.03 20.07
C LEU A 160 -12.79 -1.09 19.16
N LYS A 161 -12.01 -1.35 18.13
CA LYS A 161 -12.21 -2.48 17.22
C LYS A 161 -11.99 -3.81 17.97
N THR A 162 -12.12 -4.92 17.27
CA THR A 162 -11.81 -6.24 17.83
C THR A 162 -10.36 -6.31 18.28
N GLU A 163 -10.06 -7.20 19.22
CA GLU A 163 -8.70 -7.42 19.72
C GLU A 163 -7.70 -7.69 18.59
N ARG A 164 -8.14 -8.44 17.58
CA ARG A 164 -7.36 -8.74 16.38
C ARG A 164 -7.05 -7.49 15.57
N ALA A 165 -8.07 -6.66 15.30
CA ALA A 165 -7.90 -5.43 14.52
C ALA A 165 -6.99 -4.42 15.23
N GLU A 166 -7.07 -4.34 16.58
CA GLU A 166 -6.15 -3.52 17.37
C GLU A 166 -4.73 -4.07 17.33
N THR A 167 -4.56 -5.41 17.47
CA THR A 167 -3.26 -6.07 17.34
C THR A 167 -2.64 -5.80 15.96
N GLN A 168 -3.41 -5.94 14.88
CA GLN A 168 -2.92 -5.65 13.53
C GLN A 168 -2.50 -4.19 13.37
N SER A 169 -3.27 -3.25 13.89
CA SER A 169 -2.90 -1.83 13.86
C SER A 169 -1.58 -1.55 14.61
N ILE A 170 -1.29 -2.29 15.68
CA ILE A 170 -0.02 -2.20 16.41
C ILE A 170 1.12 -2.78 15.55
N VAL A 171 0.90 -3.95 14.94
CA VAL A 171 1.85 -4.58 14.00
C VAL A 171 2.22 -3.61 12.88
N ASP A 172 1.23 -2.98 12.25
CA ASP A 172 1.45 -2.04 11.14
C ASP A 172 2.28 -0.82 11.57
N ILE A 173 2.04 -0.28 12.76
CA ILE A 173 2.81 0.83 13.30
C ILE A 173 4.25 0.42 13.58
N VAL A 174 4.46 -0.73 14.24
CA VAL A 174 5.81 -1.22 14.54
C VAL A 174 6.57 -1.51 13.24
N ASN A 175 5.93 -2.10 12.24
CA ASN A 175 6.50 -2.31 10.91
C ASN A 175 6.94 -0.99 10.28
N ASN A 176 6.07 0.03 10.25
CA ASN A 176 6.40 1.34 9.70
C ASN A 176 7.63 1.95 10.38
N LEU A 177 7.69 1.92 11.71
CA LEU A 177 8.82 2.46 12.46
C LEU A 177 10.10 1.65 12.25
N ALA A 178 10.00 0.32 12.19
CA ALA A 178 11.14 -0.57 11.99
C ALA A 178 11.76 -0.45 10.59
N MET A 179 10.98 -0.10 9.56
CA MET A 179 11.48 0.05 8.19
C MET A 179 12.53 1.14 8.09
N ILE A 180 12.23 2.35 8.59
CA ILE A 180 13.17 3.48 8.49
C ILE A 180 14.28 3.38 9.54
N ASN A 181 14.01 2.77 10.70
CA ASN A 181 14.97 2.62 11.79
C ASN A 181 15.66 1.24 11.73
N TYR A 182 16.22 0.90 10.58
CA TYR A 182 16.85 -0.41 10.34
C TYR A 182 18.02 -0.72 11.27
N SER A 183 18.67 0.28 11.86
CA SER A 183 19.76 0.11 12.84
C SER A 183 19.29 -0.32 14.24
N ILE A 184 17.97 -0.35 14.48
CA ILE A 184 17.36 -0.72 15.76
C ILE A 184 16.72 -2.11 15.63
N GLY A 185 16.90 -2.95 16.65
CA GLY A 185 16.19 -4.23 16.78
C GLY A 185 14.80 -4.01 17.36
N PHE A 186 13.78 -4.68 16.80
CA PHE A 186 12.41 -4.62 17.29
C PHE A 186 11.86 -6.01 17.58
N THR A 187 11.22 -6.19 18.73
CA THR A 187 10.48 -7.41 19.05
C THR A 187 9.08 -7.03 19.53
N LEU A 188 8.05 -7.59 18.88
CA LEU A 188 6.65 -7.45 19.31
C LEU A 188 6.08 -8.81 19.68
N THR A 189 5.47 -8.90 20.87
CA THR A 189 4.88 -10.12 21.42
C THR A 189 3.45 -9.86 21.86
N SER A 190 2.51 -10.75 21.54
CA SER A 190 1.15 -10.73 22.07
C SER A 190 0.91 -11.96 22.93
N GLY A 191 0.73 -11.75 24.26
CA GLY A 191 0.75 -12.84 25.23
C GLY A 191 2.07 -13.62 25.15
N ASN A 192 1.99 -14.91 24.85
CA ASN A 192 3.17 -15.77 24.67
C ASN A 192 3.64 -15.88 23.22
N LYS A 193 2.92 -15.28 22.27
CA LYS A 193 3.23 -15.38 20.85
C LYS A 193 4.05 -14.19 20.37
N LYS A 194 5.17 -14.49 19.71
CA LYS A 194 5.98 -13.49 19.00
C LYS A 194 5.33 -13.18 17.66
N LEU A 195 4.96 -11.91 17.45
CA LEU A 195 4.35 -11.42 16.22
C LEU A 195 5.38 -10.89 15.23
N LEU A 196 6.39 -10.14 15.74
CA LEU A 196 7.46 -9.56 14.94
C LEU A 196 8.80 -9.73 15.64
N LYS A 197 9.83 -9.94 14.85
CA LYS A 197 11.23 -9.87 15.32
C LYS A 197 12.10 -9.35 14.18
N TYR A 198 12.61 -8.15 14.35
CA TYR A 198 13.58 -7.53 13.46
C TYR A 198 14.92 -7.37 14.18
N VAL A 199 15.97 -7.89 13.58
CA VAL A 199 17.34 -7.70 14.12
C VAL A 199 17.94 -6.41 13.57
N LYS A 200 18.95 -5.86 14.24
CA LYS A 200 19.68 -4.69 13.75
C LYS A 200 20.28 -4.95 12.38
N GLN A 201 20.12 -4.00 11.47
CA GLN A 201 20.64 -4.08 10.12
C GLN A 201 21.55 -2.89 9.81
N THR A 202 22.42 -3.04 8.82
CA THR A 202 23.36 -2.00 8.38
C THR A 202 22.78 -1.12 7.27
N SER A 203 21.66 -1.56 6.65
CA SER A 203 21.03 -0.83 5.55
C SER A 203 19.53 -1.11 5.48
N LEU A 204 18.79 -0.19 4.85
CA LEU A 204 17.38 -0.37 4.55
C LEU A 204 17.14 -1.63 3.70
N PHE A 205 18.01 -1.88 2.71
CA PHE A 205 17.90 -3.06 1.85
C PHE A 205 17.91 -4.36 2.67
N ASN A 206 18.85 -4.49 3.63
CA ASN A 206 18.93 -5.68 4.48
C ASN A 206 17.67 -5.85 5.35
N ARG A 207 17.11 -4.74 5.86
CA ARG A 207 15.84 -4.76 6.61
C ARG A 207 14.69 -5.27 5.74
N LEU A 208 14.63 -4.83 4.48
CA LEU A 208 13.59 -5.26 3.54
C LEU A 208 13.71 -6.74 3.17
N CYS A 209 14.92 -7.25 2.99
CA CYS A 209 15.15 -8.69 2.76
C CYS A 209 14.75 -9.55 3.97
N GLU A 210 14.76 -8.99 5.18
CA GLU A 210 14.29 -9.68 6.39
C GLU A 210 12.75 -9.77 6.42
N THR A 211 12.05 -8.80 5.84
CA THR A 211 10.57 -8.78 5.80
C THR A 211 9.99 -9.66 4.71
N GLU A 212 10.59 -9.68 3.54
CA GLU A 212 10.13 -10.41 2.36
C GLU A 212 11.31 -11.04 1.63
N GLU A 213 11.38 -12.37 1.59
CA GLU A 213 12.47 -13.10 0.90
C GLU A 213 12.55 -12.76 -0.59
N GLU A 214 11.40 -12.55 -1.23
CA GLU A 214 11.32 -12.18 -2.65
C GLU A 214 11.93 -10.81 -2.95
N PHE A 215 12.13 -9.96 -1.93
CA PHE A 215 12.65 -8.62 -2.09
C PHE A 215 14.09 -8.62 -2.59
N GLN A 216 14.90 -9.57 -2.14
CA GLN A 216 16.32 -9.65 -2.48
C GLN A 216 16.58 -9.71 -3.99
N SER A 217 15.77 -10.47 -4.74
CA SER A 217 15.91 -10.65 -6.20
C SER A 217 15.12 -9.65 -7.03
N ASN A 218 14.14 -8.97 -6.43
CA ASN A 218 13.19 -8.13 -7.15
C ASN A 218 13.24 -6.65 -6.78
N SER A 219 14.14 -6.25 -5.89
CA SER A 219 14.30 -4.85 -5.48
C SER A 219 15.04 -4.03 -6.52
N LEU A 220 14.60 -2.80 -6.70
CA LEU A 220 15.24 -1.74 -7.48
C LEU A 220 15.50 -0.55 -6.57
N GLU A 221 16.73 -0.04 -6.57
CA GLU A 221 17.08 1.16 -5.80
C GLU A 221 16.54 2.40 -6.51
N VAL A 222 15.95 3.31 -5.73
CA VAL A 222 15.46 4.62 -6.20
C VAL A 222 16.36 5.70 -5.60
N LYS A 223 16.90 6.56 -6.48
CA LYS A 223 17.66 7.75 -6.10
C LYS A 223 17.33 8.88 -7.06
N GLU A 224 16.91 10.02 -6.52
CA GLU A 224 16.68 11.25 -7.27
C GLU A 224 16.90 12.44 -6.36
N GLU A 225 17.38 13.55 -6.90
CA GLU A 225 17.64 14.78 -6.15
C GLU A 225 17.36 15.99 -7.02
N GLU A 226 16.60 16.96 -6.51
CA GLU A 226 16.28 18.22 -7.18
C GLU A 226 15.86 19.28 -6.16
N ASP A 227 16.32 20.51 -6.31
CA ASP A 227 15.96 21.67 -5.48
C ASP A 227 16.10 21.43 -3.96
N GLY A 228 17.11 20.66 -3.55
CA GLY A 228 17.36 20.32 -2.16
C GLY A 228 16.45 19.20 -1.61
N ILE A 229 15.53 18.68 -2.41
CA ILE A 229 14.71 17.49 -2.08
C ILE A 229 15.44 16.25 -2.57
N LYS A 230 15.68 15.31 -1.66
CA LYS A 230 16.35 14.04 -1.97
C LYS A 230 15.41 12.88 -1.74
N LEU A 231 15.21 12.08 -2.78
CA LEU A 231 14.47 10.83 -2.74
C LEU A 231 15.43 9.65 -2.72
N THR A 232 15.29 8.78 -1.73
CA THR A 232 16.01 7.51 -1.63
C THR A 232 15.05 6.39 -1.29
N GLY A 233 15.42 5.15 -1.58
CA GLY A 233 14.61 4.01 -1.18
C GLY A 233 14.72 2.83 -2.12
N HIS A 234 13.75 1.94 -1.99
CA HIS A 234 13.66 0.72 -2.77
C HIS A 234 12.22 0.47 -3.21
N ILE A 235 12.07 -0.06 -4.42
CA ILE A 235 10.81 -0.50 -5.01
C ILE A 235 10.94 -1.92 -5.52
N CYS A 236 9.85 -2.66 -5.65
CA CYS A 236 9.88 -3.97 -6.30
C CYS A 236 9.59 -3.88 -7.79
N LYS A 237 10.09 -4.87 -8.53
CA LYS A 237 9.69 -5.09 -9.93
C LYS A 237 8.16 -5.24 -10.02
N PRO A 238 7.56 -4.91 -11.17
CA PRO A 238 6.11 -5.01 -11.39
C PRO A 238 5.51 -6.39 -11.17
N THR A 239 6.34 -7.43 -11.21
CA THR A 239 5.94 -8.82 -10.93
C THR A 239 5.46 -9.04 -9.49
N ILE A 240 5.85 -8.15 -8.56
CA ILE A 240 5.41 -8.18 -7.17
C ILE A 240 4.46 -7.00 -6.95
N SER A 241 3.18 -7.30 -6.84
CA SER A 241 2.14 -6.30 -6.59
C SER A 241 1.07 -6.90 -5.66
N ARG A 242 0.34 -6.04 -4.93
CA ARG A 242 -0.68 -6.44 -3.97
C ARG A 242 -2.02 -5.75 -4.27
N GLY A 243 -3.12 -6.31 -3.79
CA GLY A 243 -4.46 -5.74 -3.94
C GLY A 243 -4.71 -4.50 -3.08
N ASN A 244 -3.79 -4.14 -2.19
CA ASN A 244 -3.91 -2.98 -1.30
C ASN A 244 -2.60 -2.19 -1.21
N SER A 245 -2.65 -1.01 -0.57
CA SER A 245 -1.50 -0.11 -0.40
C SER A 245 -0.72 -0.33 0.90
N THR A 246 -0.95 -1.42 1.63
CA THR A 246 -0.32 -1.65 2.95
C THR A 246 1.19 -1.80 2.89
N GLN A 247 1.72 -2.23 1.73
CA GLN A 247 3.16 -2.38 1.49
C GLN A 247 3.80 -1.15 0.81
N ILE A 248 3.11 -0.01 0.80
CA ILE A 248 3.70 1.27 0.42
C ILE A 248 4.08 2.03 1.70
N TYR A 249 5.38 2.13 1.94
CA TYR A 249 5.95 2.84 3.08
C TYR A 249 6.59 4.14 2.57
N THR A 250 6.07 5.27 3.01
CA THR A 250 6.60 6.58 2.64
C THR A 250 7.04 7.35 3.89
N PHE A 251 8.22 7.94 3.82
CA PHE A 251 8.84 8.67 4.92
C PHE A 251 9.24 10.07 4.45
N VAL A 252 9.02 11.05 5.29
CA VAL A 252 9.48 12.43 5.10
C VAL A 252 10.30 12.84 6.32
N ASN A 253 11.56 13.15 6.12
CA ASN A 253 12.52 13.50 7.18
C ASN A 253 12.52 12.47 8.34
N GLY A 254 12.51 11.17 8.00
CA GLY A 254 12.49 10.07 8.97
C GLY A 254 11.12 9.75 9.59
N ARG A 255 10.06 10.50 9.26
CA ARG A 255 8.70 10.27 9.78
C ARG A 255 7.86 9.43 8.82
N PRO A 256 7.17 8.40 9.29
CA PRO A 256 6.23 7.65 8.46
C PRO A 256 5.01 8.53 8.14
N ILE A 257 4.72 8.69 6.84
CA ILE A 257 3.64 9.53 6.32
C ILE A 257 2.74 8.69 5.42
N LYS A 258 1.43 8.79 5.59
CA LYS A 258 0.42 8.28 4.66
C LYS A 258 -0.18 9.47 3.90
N ASP A 259 0.36 9.79 2.75
CA ASP A 259 -0.10 10.92 1.95
C ASP A 259 -0.58 10.47 0.57
N ASN A 260 -1.79 10.90 0.19
CA ASN A 260 -2.42 10.50 -1.07
C ASN A 260 -1.67 10.99 -2.31
N LEU A 261 -0.92 12.10 -2.22
CA LEU A 261 -0.10 12.60 -3.31
C LEU A 261 1.06 11.65 -3.58
N LEU A 262 1.75 11.17 -2.53
CA LEU A 262 2.86 10.23 -2.66
C LEU A 262 2.38 8.88 -3.20
N ILE A 263 1.29 8.34 -2.64
CA ILE A 263 0.67 7.09 -3.13
C ILE A 263 0.23 7.25 -4.58
N GLY A 264 -0.35 8.39 -4.95
CA GLY A 264 -0.76 8.73 -6.31
C GLY A 264 0.43 8.77 -7.28
N ALA A 265 1.55 9.39 -6.89
CA ALA A 265 2.77 9.45 -7.70
C ALA A 265 3.37 8.06 -7.94
N ILE A 266 3.40 7.21 -6.89
CA ILE A 266 3.87 5.82 -6.98
C ILE A 266 2.98 5.02 -7.94
N ARG A 267 1.66 5.08 -7.76
CA ARG A 267 0.71 4.37 -8.64
C ARG A 267 0.82 4.82 -10.09
N TYR A 268 0.93 6.12 -10.33
CA TYR A 268 1.09 6.66 -11.67
C TYR A 268 2.39 6.17 -12.34
N ALA A 269 3.50 6.12 -11.59
CA ALA A 269 4.76 5.61 -12.12
C ALA A 269 4.71 4.12 -12.51
N TYR A 270 3.80 3.35 -11.91
CA TYR A 270 3.60 1.93 -12.20
C TYR A 270 2.43 1.63 -13.14
N GLN A 271 1.66 2.65 -13.58
CA GLN A 271 0.39 2.43 -14.30
C GLN A 271 0.51 1.58 -15.57
N ASP A 272 1.67 1.66 -16.25
CA ASP A 272 1.94 0.93 -17.50
C ASP A 272 2.54 -0.46 -17.25
N PHE A 273 2.85 -0.81 -16.00
CA PHE A 273 3.56 -2.03 -15.63
C PHE A 273 2.73 -3.00 -14.78
N ILE A 274 1.75 -2.50 -14.01
CA ILE A 274 0.90 -3.35 -13.15
C ILE A 274 -0.58 -3.14 -13.49
N PRO A 275 -1.43 -4.17 -13.33
CA PRO A 275 -2.86 -4.06 -13.57
C PRO A 275 -3.52 -2.96 -12.71
N SER A 276 -4.61 -2.37 -13.22
CA SER A 276 -5.40 -1.39 -12.47
C SER A 276 -5.93 -2.01 -11.17
N GLY A 277 -5.88 -1.24 -10.09
CA GLY A 277 -6.32 -1.71 -8.76
C GLY A 277 -5.25 -2.41 -7.93
N ARG A 278 -4.07 -2.69 -8.51
CA ARG A 278 -2.94 -3.25 -7.76
C ARG A 278 -1.95 -2.17 -7.35
N TYR A 279 -1.16 -2.47 -6.32
CA TYR A 279 -0.18 -1.59 -5.70
C TYR A 279 1.18 -2.27 -5.67
N PRO A 280 2.26 -1.56 -5.99
CA PRO A 280 3.60 -2.09 -5.86
C PRO A 280 4.04 -2.15 -4.40
N PHE A 281 5.05 -2.95 -4.11
CA PHE A 281 5.83 -2.80 -2.87
C PHE A 281 6.82 -1.65 -3.06
N ALA A 282 6.79 -0.67 -2.17
CA ALA A 282 7.67 0.49 -2.24
C ALA A 282 8.02 1.00 -0.84
N VAL A 283 9.28 1.31 -0.61
CA VAL A 283 9.78 1.98 0.59
C VAL A 283 10.59 3.20 0.16
N LEU A 284 10.04 4.38 0.33
CA LEU A 284 10.60 5.63 -0.15
C LEU A 284 10.82 6.61 1.00
N HIS A 285 11.98 7.21 1.04
CA HIS A 285 12.37 8.25 1.99
C HIS A 285 12.66 9.54 1.24
N LEU A 286 11.93 10.61 1.58
CA LEU A 286 12.15 11.97 1.12
C LEU A 286 12.82 12.77 2.22
N GLU A 287 13.99 13.31 1.92
CA GLU A 287 14.63 14.35 2.71
C GLU A 287 14.28 15.70 2.07
N ILE A 288 13.56 16.53 2.82
CA ILE A 288 13.03 17.82 2.34
C ILE A 288 13.50 18.90 3.32
N PRO A 289 13.97 20.06 2.85
CA PRO A 289 14.27 21.18 3.74
C PRO A 289 13.08 21.50 4.66
N TYR A 290 13.35 21.73 5.93
CA TYR A 290 12.30 21.87 6.96
C TYR A 290 11.35 23.05 6.70
N ASP A 291 11.83 24.09 6.03
CA ASP A 291 11.05 25.26 5.61
C ASP A 291 10.09 24.98 4.44
N GLN A 292 10.26 23.85 3.74
CA GLN A 292 9.42 23.45 2.59
C GLN A 292 8.35 22.41 2.95
N VAL A 293 8.30 21.95 4.20
CA VAL A 293 7.34 20.96 4.66
C VAL A 293 6.78 21.32 6.04
N ASP A 294 5.46 21.40 6.15
CA ASP A 294 4.76 21.53 7.43
C ASP A 294 4.31 20.14 7.89
N VAL A 295 4.88 19.67 9.00
CA VAL A 295 4.57 18.37 9.64
C VAL A 295 3.53 18.51 10.77
N ASN A 296 3.12 19.72 11.11
CA ASN A 296 2.17 19.97 12.21
C ASN A 296 0.74 20.15 11.70
N VAL A 297 0.29 19.30 10.80
CA VAL A 297 -1.04 19.39 10.16
C VAL A 297 -2.10 18.61 10.95
N HIS A 298 -1.76 17.42 11.45
CA HIS A 298 -2.67 16.51 12.16
C HIS A 298 -2.10 16.11 13.53
N PRO A 299 -2.92 15.90 14.58
CA PRO A 299 -2.46 15.43 15.89
C PRO A 299 -1.60 14.17 15.80
N ASN A 300 -1.98 13.20 14.96
CA ASN A 300 -1.27 11.94 14.75
C ASN A 300 -0.04 12.04 13.83
N LYS A 301 0.27 13.24 13.32
CA LYS A 301 1.45 13.53 12.47
C LYS A 301 1.56 12.59 11.25
N SER A 302 0.45 12.01 10.79
CA SER A 302 0.41 11.09 9.65
C SER A 302 0.33 11.80 8.29
N GLU A 303 0.01 13.09 8.28
CA GLU A 303 -0.13 13.93 7.11
C GLU A 303 0.82 15.12 7.18
N VAL A 304 1.29 15.55 6.03
CA VAL A 304 2.17 16.72 5.87
C VAL A 304 1.65 17.65 4.79
N ARG A 305 2.04 18.91 4.86
CA ARG A 305 1.78 19.88 3.78
C ARG A 305 3.10 20.25 3.12
N PHE A 306 3.23 19.91 1.85
CA PHE A 306 4.37 20.31 1.04
C PHE A 306 4.14 21.73 0.50
N GLN A 307 5.16 22.56 0.54
CA GLN A 307 5.14 23.88 -0.07
C GLN A 307 4.98 23.76 -1.60
N ASN A 308 5.75 22.87 -2.23
CA ASN A 308 5.67 22.57 -3.66
C ASN A 308 5.24 21.13 -3.91
N LYS A 309 3.92 20.90 -3.89
CA LYS A 309 3.33 19.57 -4.12
C LYS A 309 3.69 18.99 -5.49
N ARG A 310 3.79 19.85 -6.52
CA ARG A 310 4.10 19.43 -7.89
C ARG A 310 5.52 18.89 -7.99
N LEU A 311 6.49 19.56 -7.40
CA LEU A 311 7.89 19.14 -7.40
C LEU A 311 8.06 17.80 -6.70
N VAL A 312 7.46 17.64 -5.50
CA VAL A 312 7.49 16.38 -4.75
C VAL A 312 6.88 15.23 -5.57
N TYR A 313 5.73 15.47 -6.20
CA TYR A 313 5.09 14.47 -7.07
C TYR A 313 6.00 14.04 -8.23
N GLU A 314 6.61 15.02 -8.93
CA GLU A 314 7.48 14.77 -10.08
C GLU A 314 8.78 14.06 -9.70
N ILE A 315 9.40 14.40 -8.56
CA ILE A 315 10.60 13.73 -8.07
C ILE A 315 10.32 12.25 -7.80
N VAL A 316 9.21 11.95 -7.10
CA VAL A 316 8.82 10.57 -6.80
C VAL A 316 8.54 9.80 -8.10
N ARG A 317 7.72 10.37 -8.98
CA ARG A 317 7.36 9.75 -10.26
C ARG A 317 8.61 9.46 -11.12
N ARG A 318 9.46 10.46 -11.29
CA ARG A 318 10.67 10.35 -12.14
C ARG A 318 11.68 9.37 -11.56
N GLY A 319 11.92 9.42 -10.25
CA GLY A 319 12.82 8.49 -9.58
C GLY A 319 12.40 7.03 -9.76
N ILE A 320 11.10 6.74 -9.64
CA ILE A 320 10.57 5.40 -9.85
C ILE A 320 10.67 4.97 -11.32
N ILE A 321 10.25 5.83 -12.27
CA ILE A 321 10.33 5.50 -13.71
C ILE A 321 11.76 5.23 -14.13
N LYS A 322 12.72 6.02 -13.62
CA LYS A 322 14.14 5.84 -13.89
C LYS A 322 14.64 4.49 -13.36
N ALA A 323 14.25 4.11 -12.13
CA ALA A 323 14.60 2.82 -11.55
C ALA A 323 14.00 1.64 -12.34
N LEU A 324 12.76 1.76 -12.80
CA LEU A 324 12.10 0.74 -13.63
C LEU A 324 12.73 0.63 -15.02
N SER A 325 13.13 1.73 -15.65
CA SER A 325 13.69 1.75 -17.01
C SER A 325 15.15 1.31 -17.08
N THR A 326 15.94 1.48 -16.01
CA THR A 326 17.39 1.17 -16.02
C THR A 326 17.67 -0.32 -16.25
N ARG A 327 16.71 -1.24 -16.00
CA ARG A 327 16.88 -2.70 -16.21
C ARG A 327 16.09 -3.28 -17.39
N VAL A 328 15.19 -2.52 -18.02
CA VAL A 328 14.53 -2.99 -19.25
C VAL A 328 15.54 -3.04 -20.41
N GLY A 329 16.57 -2.19 -20.38
CA GLY A 329 17.67 -2.23 -21.34
C GLY A 329 18.65 -3.41 -21.19
N THR A 330 18.70 -4.07 -20.03
CA THR A 330 19.60 -5.22 -19.79
C THR A 330 18.97 -6.56 -20.14
N PHE A 331 17.66 -6.67 -20.28
CA PHE A 331 17.01 -7.91 -20.71
C PHE A 331 17.07 -8.15 -22.22
N ALA A 332 17.37 -7.11 -23.02
CA ALA A 332 17.57 -7.26 -24.46
C ALA A 332 19.00 -7.64 -24.86
N ALA A 333 19.98 -7.61 -23.90
CA ALA A 333 21.37 -7.88 -24.18
C ALA A 333 21.91 -9.20 -23.60
N SER A 334 21.18 -9.85 -22.68
CA SER A 334 21.67 -11.07 -22.01
C SER A 334 21.16 -12.40 -22.56
N ASP A 335 20.20 -12.38 -23.52
CA ASP A 335 19.68 -13.61 -24.13
C ASP A 335 20.26 -13.95 -25.50
N VAL A 336 21.35 -13.27 -25.92
CA VAL A 336 21.98 -13.51 -27.24
C VAL A 336 23.45 -13.86 -27.17
N GLU A 337 24.08 -13.97 -25.99
CA GLU A 337 25.46 -14.42 -25.88
C GLU A 337 25.60 -15.82 -25.26
N SER A 338 25.33 -16.81 -26.07
CA SER A 338 26.01 -18.12 -26.01
C SER A 338 25.94 -18.85 -27.33
N GLN A 339 26.64 -18.34 -28.33
CA GLN A 339 27.32 -19.17 -29.34
C GLN A 339 28.53 -18.40 -29.89
N SER A 340 29.64 -19.03 -29.68
CA SER A 340 30.98 -18.74 -30.18
C SER A 340 31.07 -18.21 -31.60
N ILE A 341 31.87 -17.15 -31.83
CA ILE A 341 32.71 -17.03 -33.02
C ILE A 341 33.99 -16.24 -32.67
N GLU A 342 35.10 -16.78 -33.13
CA GLU A 342 36.48 -16.36 -33.01
C GLU A 342 36.80 -15.00 -33.64
N GLU A 343 37.86 -14.42 -33.11
CA GLU A 343 38.74 -13.35 -33.59
C GLU A 343 38.63 -12.91 -35.05
N PHE A 344 38.48 -11.58 -35.26
CA PHE A 344 39.30 -10.88 -36.26
C PHE A 344 39.57 -9.42 -35.85
N ASP A 345 40.84 -9.09 -35.97
CA ASP A 345 41.54 -7.87 -35.58
C ASP A 345 41.32 -6.71 -36.55
N SER A 346 41.52 -5.48 -36.03
CA SER A 346 42.03 -4.28 -36.71
C SER A 346 41.10 -3.18 -37.23
N GLN A 347 41.38 -2.01 -36.65
CA GLN A 347 41.50 -0.66 -37.24
C GLN A 347 40.27 0.28 -37.40
N GLU A 348 40.34 1.22 -36.45
CA GLU A 348 40.23 2.72 -36.59
C GLU A 348 39.02 3.47 -37.16
N PRO A 349 38.88 4.80 -36.93
CA PRO A 349 37.68 5.36 -36.25
C PRO A 349 36.80 6.18 -37.20
N VAL A 350 35.48 6.20 -36.99
CA VAL A 350 34.59 7.08 -37.74
C VAL A 350 33.59 7.84 -36.84
N ASN A 351 33.88 9.09 -36.74
CA ASN A 351 33.00 10.29 -36.84
C ASN A 351 31.82 10.50 -35.89
N SER A 352 32.07 11.49 -35.06
CA SER A 352 31.23 12.17 -34.06
C SER A 352 30.08 13.03 -34.61
N LYS A 353 29.14 12.50 -35.38
CA LYS A 353 28.00 13.29 -35.86
C LYS A 353 26.59 12.73 -35.53
N GLU A 354 26.48 11.54 -35.00
CA GLU A 354 25.15 10.94 -34.71
C GLU A 354 24.61 11.18 -33.29
N LYS A 355 25.40 11.76 -32.37
CA LYS A 355 24.95 12.00 -31.00
C LYS A 355 24.09 13.25 -30.80
N LYS A 356 23.88 14.07 -31.84
CA LYS A 356 23.09 15.31 -31.73
C LYS A 356 21.59 15.12 -32.02
N ASN A 357 21.20 14.06 -32.73
CA ASN A 357 19.80 13.86 -33.11
C ASN A 357 18.95 13.09 -32.08
N GLN A 358 19.57 12.44 -31.09
CA GLN A 358 18.79 11.78 -30.04
C GLN A 358 18.35 12.70 -28.90
N LYS A 359 19.02 13.85 -28.68
CA LYS A 359 18.61 14.81 -27.65
C LYS A 359 17.42 15.67 -28.04
N GLU A 360 17.24 15.94 -29.33
CA GLU A 360 16.09 16.74 -29.81
C GLU A 360 14.75 15.97 -29.86
N PHE A 361 14.78 14.62 -29.82
CA PHE A 361 13.56 13.81 -29.84
C PHE A 361 12.87 13.71 -28.47
N TYR A 362 13.58 13.99 -27.38
CA TYR A 362 13.05 13.93 -26.01
C TYR A 362 12.56 15.27 -25.47
N GLU A 363 12.90 16.39 -26.10
CA GLU A 363 12.51 17.73 -25.61
C GLU A 363 11.19 18.29 -26.19
N LYS A 364 10.47 17.54 -27.07
CA LYS A 364 9.22 18.03 -27.68
C LYS A 364 7.98 17.15 -27.41
N ARG A 365 7.75 16.85 -26.18
CA ARG A 365 6.43 16.48 -25.62
C ARG A 365 6.49 16.78 -24.12
N PRO A 366 5.58 17.38 -23.44
CA PRO A 366 4.18 17.69 -23.67
C PRO A 366 3.73 18.98 -22.94
N SER A 367 2.98 19.81 -23.52
CA SER A 367 2.31 20.90 -22.79
C SER A 367 0.78 20.86 -22.80
N LEU A 368 0.15 19.90 -23.47
CA LEU A 368 -1.31 19.89 -23.69
C LEU A 368 -2.10 18.94 -22.78
N LEU A 369 -1.48 17.88 -22.26
CA LEU A 369 -2.15 16.98 -21.29
C LEU A 369 -2.09 17.50 -19.84
N GLU A 370 -0.99 18.17 -19.47
CA GLU A 370 -0.81 18.72 -18.12
C GLU A 370 -1.82 19.82 -17.76
N ASN A 371 -2.19 20.65 -18.73
CA ASN A 371 -3.17 21.73 -18.51
C ASN A 371 -4.62 21.23 -18.38
N ARG A 372 -4.91 19.99 -18.76
CA ARG A 372 -6.26 19.41 -18.67
C ARG A 372 -6.52 18.77 -17.31
N LEU A 373 -5.54 18.05 -16.77
CA LEU A 373 -5.66 17.37 -15.47
C LEU A 373 -5.72 18.35 -14.29
N MET A 374 -5.00 19.48 -14.37
CA MET A 374 -5.02 20.50 -13.30
C MET A 374 -6.29 21.37 -13.30
N LYS A 375 -7.05 21.41 -14.39
CA LYS A 375 -8.35 22.12 -14.44
C LYS A 375 -9.51 21.29 -13.89
N GLU A 376 -9.43 19.98 -13.90
CA GLU A 376 -10.48 19.10 -13.36
C GLU A 376 -10.45 19.00 -11.82
N PHE A 377 -9.31 19.29 -11.19
CA PHE A 377 -9.20 19.26 -9.72
C PHE A 377 -9.71 20.51 -9.01
N ASN A 378 -10.00 21.62 -9.72
CA ASN A 378 -10.36 22.91 -9.11
C ASN A 378 -11.61 23.58 -9.67
N ALA A 379 -12.52 22.87 -10.36
CA ALA A 379 -13.73 23.51 -10.89
C ALA A 379 -15.00 22.88 -10.31
N PRO A 380 -15.99 23.70 -9.89
CA PRO A 380 -17.32 23.20 -9.56
C PRO A 380 -18.05 22.79 -10.84
N ASP A 381 -18.86 21.76 -10.64
CA ASP A 381 -19.76 21.14 -11.61
C ASP A 381 -20.58 22.19 -12.39
N GLU A 382 -20.35 22.29 -13.68
CA GLU A 382 -21.36 22.64 -14.72
C GLU A 382 -20.72 22.88 -16.09
N ARG A 383 -21.21 22.15 -17.09
CA ARG A 383 -21.20 22.34 -18.54
C ARG A 383 -20.46 21.29 -19.38
N ARG A 384 -21.27 20.36 -19.85
CA ARG A 384 -21.03 19.71 -21.16
C ARG A 384 -20.95 20.75 -22.27
N ARG A 385 -19.90 20.71 -23.09
CA ARG A 385 -19.93 21.13 -24.52
C ARG A 385 -18.63 20.77 -25.26
N SER A 386 -18.80 20.07 -26.40
CA SER A 386 -18.07 20.06 -27.69
C SER A 386 -16.54 19.92 -27.72
N LEU A 387 -16.11 18.89 -28.41
CA LEU A 387 -14.73 18.63 -28.90
C LEU A 387 -14.23 19.72 -29.86
N PRO A 388 -12.95 20.09 -29.80
CA PRO A 388 -12.33 20.89 -30.87
C PRO A 388 -11.56 19.99 -31.86
N GLU A 389 -11.75 20.31 -33.14
CA GLU A 389 -11.02 19.81 -34.30
C GLU A 389 -9.53 20.20 -34.26
N THR A 390 -8.66 19.27 -34.61
CA THR A 390 -7.58 19.37 -35.62
C THR A 390 -6.52 18.31 -35.40
N PHE A 391 -6.48 17.32 -36.29
CA PHE A 391 -5.28 16.50 -36.54
C PHE A 391 -4.80 16.73 -37.98
N LYS A 392 -3.51 17.05 -38.15
CA LYS A 392 -2.86 17.12 -39.46
C LYS A 392 -2.18 15.79 -39.80
N TYR A 393 -2.37 15.40 -41.05
CA TYR A 393 -1.89 14.16 -41.66
C TYR A 393 -0.37 14.17 -41.95
N GLY A 394 0.25 12.96 -41.83
CA GLY A 394 1.52 12.64 -42.48
C GLY A 394 1.29 11.50 -43.50
N GLU A 395 1.61 11.78 -44.74
CA GLU A 395 1.52 10.82 -45.84
C GLU A 395 2.69 9.84 -45.86
N SER A 396 2.40 8.55 -46.10
CA SER A 396 3.37 7.54 -46.55
C SER A 396 2.73 6.62 -47.60
N PRO A 397 3.46 6.21 -48.66
CA PRO A 397 2.89 5.56 -49.82
C PRO A 397 2.64 4.06 -49.61
N PRO A 398 1.74 3.45 -50.40
CA PRO A 398 1.28 2.08 -50.20
C PRO A 398 2.23 1.05 -50.82
N GLN A 399 2.59 0.03 -50.05
CA GLN A 399 3.13 -1.22 -50.62
C GLN A 399 2.01 -2.26 -50.77
N LYS A 400 1.84 -2.71 -52.00
CA LYS A 400 0.94 -3.79 -52.37
C LYS A 400 1.51 -5.14 -51.91
N GLY A 401 0.81 -5.79 -51.00
CA GLY A 401 1.00 -7.20 -50.68
C GLY A 401 -0.37 -7.88 -50.62
N THR A 402 -0.72 -8.58 -51.69
CA THR A 402 -1.96 -9.35 -51.80
C THR A 402 -1.78 -10.65 -51.01
N MET A 403 -2.39 -10.75 -49.86
CA MET A 403 -2.59 -12.04 -49.18
C MET A 403 -4.04 -12.47 -49.44
N VAL A 404 -4.19 -13.51 -50.23
CA VAL A 404 -5.46 -14.21 -50.45
C VAL A 404 -5.75 -15.06 -49.23
N LEU A 405 -6.70 -14.65 -48.42
CA LEU A 405 -7.27 -15.49 -47.37
C LEU A 405 -8.45 -16.28 -47.98
N GLU A 406 -8.29 -17.59 -48.03
CA GLU A 406 -9.37 -18.51 -48.37
C GLU A 406 -10.57 -18.29 -47.43
N LYS A 407 -11.71 -17.93 -48.00
CA LYS A 407 -13.02 -17.97 -47.35
C LYS A 407 -13.41 -19.43 -47.12
N LYS A 408 -13.21 -19.95 -45.92
CA LYS A 408 -14.01 -21.07 -45.44
C LYS A 408 -15.42 -20.56 -45.14
N GLN A 409 -16.39 -21.02 -45.90
CA GLN A 409 -17.82 -20.86 -45.61
C GLN A 409 -18.07 -21.46 -44.21
N ILE A 410 -18.61 -20.65 -43.33
CA ILE A 410 -19.17 -21.09 -42.04
C ILE A 410 -20.70 -20.93 -42.22
N ASP A 411 -21.34 -22.07 -42.32
CA ASP A 411 -22.79 -22.20 -42.21
C ASP A 411 -23.22 -22.06 -40.75
N LEU A 412 -24.38 -21.43 -40.54
CA LEU A 412 -25.10 -21.21 -39.29
C LEU A 412 -24.54 -20.08 -38.40
N ILE A 413 -24.99 -18.87 -38.76
CA ILE A 413 -24.90 -17.69 -37.86
C ILE A 413 -25.99 -17.87 -36.80
N GLU A 414 -25.61 -18.36 -35.61
CA GLU A 414 -26.34 -18.00 -34.41
C GLU A 414 -26.11 -16.50 -34.20
N ASP A 415 -27.21 -15.76 -34.08
CA ASP A 415 -27.20 -14.31 -33.97
C ASP A 415 -26.70 -13.92 -32.57
N HIS A 416 -25.38 -13.77 -32.46
CA HIS A 416 -24.73 -13.39 -31.22
C HIS A 416 -24.69 -11.85 -31.11
N PRO A 417 -25.41 -11.24 -30.16
CA PRO A 417 -25.51 -9.78 -30.02
C PRO A 417 -24.17 -9.06 -29.87
N LEU A 418 -23.18 -9.65 -29.19
CA LEU A 418 -21.82 -9.11 -29.02
C LEU A 418 -20.83 -9.66 -30.06
N GLY A 419 -21.30 -10.45 -31.03
CA GLY A 419 -20.48 -10.96 -32.13
C GLY A 419 -19.38 -11.92 -31.69
N TYR A 420 -18.24 -11.86 -32.37
CA TYR A 420 -17.09 -12.74 -32.15
C TYR A 420 -15.84 -11.94 -31.82
N ALA A 421 -15.11 -12.37 -30.81
CA ALA A 421 -13.83 -11.78 -30.42
C ALA A 421 -12.82 -11.89 -31.56
N ARG A 422 -12.08 -10.82 -31.81
CA ARG A 422 -11.01 -10.72 -32.81
C ARG A 422 -9.63 -10.66 -32.20
N CYS A 423 -9.48 -9.89 -31.13
CA CYS A 423 -8.22 -9.76 -30.40
C CYS A 423 -8.43 -9.21 -28.98
N GLN A 424 -7.37 -9.30 -28.19
CA GLN A 424 -7.25 -8.65 -26.89
C GLN A 424 -6.24 -7.51 -27.02
N VAL A 425 -6.55 -6.35 -26.43
CA VAL A 425 -5.72 -5.15 -26.45
C VAL A 425 -5.35 -4.79 -25.00
N TYR A 426 -4.06 -4.53 -24.75
CA TYR A 426 -3.49 -4.20 -23.43
C TYR A 426 -3.79 -5.23 -22.32
N ASN A 427 -4.11 -6.48 -22.67
CA ASN A 427 -4.60 -7.50 -21.73
C ASN A 427 -5.83 -7.05 -20.89
N THR A 428 -6.51 -5.99 -21.33
CA THR A 428 -7.60 -5.34 -20.59
C THR A 428 -8.90 -5.30 -21.39
N TYR A 429 -8.81 -5.15 -22.71
CA TYR A 429 -9.99 -4.99 -23.58
C TYR A 429 -10.09 -6.12 -24.58
N ILE A 430 -11.29 -6.67 -24.72
CA ILE A 430 -11.63 -7.61 -25.78
C ILE A 430 -12.27 -6.80 -26.91
N ILE A 431 -11.74 -6.94 -28.12
CA ILE A 431 -12.30 -6.36 -29.33
C ILE A 431 -13.10 -7.46 -30.06
N ALA A 432 -14.39 -7.22 -30.28
CA ALA A 432 -15.26 -8.12 -30.97
C ALA A 432 -15.97 -7.42 -32.16
N GLU A 433 -16.37 -8.19 -33.13
CA GLU A 433 -17.09 -7.74 -34.35
C GLU A 433 -18.47 -8.38 -34.39
N ALA A 434 -19.51 -7.56 -34.47
CA ALA A 434 -20.91 -7.96 -34.51
C ALA A 434 -21.60 -7.27 -35.67
N GLY A 435 -21.67 -7.93 -36.84
CA GLY A 435 -22.27 -7.38 -38.05
C GLY A 435 -21.58 -6.09 -38.50
N ASP A 436 -22.26 -4.95 -38.37
CA ASP A 436 -21.76 -3.61 -38.73
C ASP A 436 -21.22 -2.83 -37.51
N ARG A 437 -20.99 -3.49 -36.37
CA ARG A 437 -20.57 -2.86 -35.11
C ARG A 437 -19.26 -3.43 -34.60
N LEU A 438 -18.41 -2.56 -34.11
CA LEU A 438 -17.25 -2.89 -33.30
C LEU A 438 -17.66 -2.84 -31.80
N ILE A 439 -17.43 -3.94 -31.10
CA ILE A 439 -17.71 -4.06 -29.67
C ILE A 439 -16.36 -4.03 -28.92
N ILE A 440 -16.25 -3.17 -27.92
CA ILE A 440 -15.09 -3.11 -27.04
C ILE A 440 -15.57 -3.45 -25.64
N VAL A 441 -15.12 -4.59 -25.11
CA VAL A 441 -15.50 -5.08 -23.78
C VAL A 441 -14.36 -4.82 -22.80
N ASP A 442 -14.67 -4.18 -21.69
CA ASP A 442 -13.76 -4.09 -20.56
C ASP A 442 -13.74 -5.44 -19.83
N GLN A 443 -12.59 -6.12 -19.90
CA GLN A 443 -12.39 -7.45 -19.35
C GLN A 443 -12.58 -7.47 -17.82
N HIS A 444 -12.14 -6.42 -17.13
CA HIS A 444 -12.26 -6.31 -15.68
C HIS A 444 -13.74 -6.17 -15.26
N ALA A 445 -14.45 -5.22 -15.87
CA ALA A 445 -15.86 -5.02 -15.61
C ALA A 445 -16.70 -6.27 -15.98
N ALA A 446 -16.31 -7.00 -17.04
CA ALA A 446 -16.92 -8.24 -17.45
C ALA A 446 -16.74 -9.35 -16.39
N TYR A 447 -15.51 -9.55 -15.90
CA TYR A 447 -15.24 -10.55 -14.87
C TYR A 447 -15.90 -10.20 -13.53
N GLU A 448 -15.84 -8.94 -13.10
CA GLU A 448 -16.49 -8.49 -11.86
C GLU A 448 -17.98 -8.85 -11.89
N ARG A 449 -18.64 -8.56 -13.00
CA ARG A 449 -20.05 -8.88 -13.22
C ARG A 449 -20.33 -10.38 -13.22
N LEU A 450 -19.55 -11.17 -13.99
CA LEU A 450 -19.73 -12.61 -14.08
C LEU A 450 -19.52 -13.31 -12.74
N ILE A 451 -18.55 -12.89 -11.96
CA ILE A 451 -18.30 -13.42 -10.63
C ILE A 451 -19.47 -13.08 -9.69
N TYR A 452 -19.97 -11.84 -9.73
CA TYR A 452 -21.09 -11.41 -8.91
C TYR A 452 -22.37 -12.22 -9.21
N GLU A 453 -22.71 -12.40 -10.47
CA GLU A 453 -23.90 -13.19 -10.88
C GLU A 453 -23.73 -14.70 -10.64
N CYS A 454 -22.50 -15.20 -10.74
CA CYS A 454 -22.21 -16.60 -10.47
C CYS A 454 -22.13 -16.96 -8.97
N LEU A 455 -22.16 -15.99 -8.05
CA LEU A 455 -22.05 -16.25 -6.59
C LEU A 455 -23.07 -17.28 -6.06
N THR A 456 -24.19 -17.49 -6.75
CA THR A 456 -25.23 -18.47 -6.39
C THR A 456 -25.01 -19.84 -7.00
N SER A 457 -24.12 -20.01 -8.01
CA SER A 457 -23.90 -21.27 -8.75
C SER A 457 -22.50 -21.43 -9.35
N ILE A 458 -21.45 -21.06 -8.62
CA ILE A 458 -20.08 -21.13 -9.13
C ILE A 458 -19.67 -22.58 -9.38
N LYS A 459 -19.38 -22.92 -10.64
CA LYS A 459 -18.72 -24.17 -11.01
C LYS A 459 -17.31 -24.19 -10.45
N ARG A 460 -16.95 -25.24 -9.72
CA ARG A 460 -15.61 -25.44 -9.15
C ARG A 460 -14.77 -26.30 -10.06
N GLN A 461 -13.52 -25.93 -10.20
CA GLN A 461 -12.50 -26.70 -10.89
C GLN A 461 -11.54 -27.29 -9.85
N LYS A 462 -11.38 -28.61 -9.86
CA LYS A 462 -10.36 -29.28 -9.04
C LYS A 462 -8.98 -29.03 -9.63
N LEU A 463 -8.04 -28.66 -8.79
CA LEU A 463 -6.65 -28.56 -9.17
C LEU A 463 -6.05 -29.96 -9.31
N LEU A 464 -5.30 -30.21 -10.38
CA LEU A 464 -4.57 -31.46 -10.57
C LEU A 464 -3.53 -31.68 -9.47
N ILE A 465 -2.88 -30.60 -9.05
CA ILE A 465 -1.95 -30.57 -7.93
C ILE A 465 -2.46 -29.49 -6.98
N PRO A 466 -2.86 -29.83 -5.73
CA PRO A 466 -3.25 -28.85 -4.73
C PRO A 466 -2.10 -27.88 -4.43
N GLU A 467 -2.38 -26.60 -4.33
CA GLU A 467 -1.39 -25.59 -3.97
C GLU A 467 -1.38 -25.30 -2.47
N ILE A 468 -0.17 -25.21 -1.92
CA ILE A 468 0.06 -24.81 -0.52
C ILE A 468 0.39 -23.33 -0.51
N VAL A 469 -0.42 -22.56 0.22
CA VAL A 469 -0.26 -21.12 0.39
C VAL A 469 0.13 -20.86 1.84
N GLU A 470 1.26 -20.20 2.05
CA GLU A 470 1.72 -19.78 3.36
C GLU A 470 1.13 -18.41 3.70
N ILE A 471 0.41 -18.32 4.81
CA ILE A 471 -0.16 -17.09 5.34
C ILE A 471 0.66 -16.70 6.57
N LYS A 472 1.64 -15.82 6.36
CA LYS A 472 2.61 -15.40 7.38
C LYS A 472 1.98 -14.71 8.60
N ASN A 473 0.72 -14.27 8.47
CA ASN A 473 0.01 -13.53 9.50
C ASN A 473 -1.06 -14.40 10.20
N GLN A 474 -0.98 -14.51 11.51
CA GLN A 474 -1.96 -15.26 12.31
C GLN A 474 -3.37 -14.68 12.19
N ALA A 475 -3.51 -13.35 12.11
CA ALA A 475 -4.81 -12.71 11.90
C ALA A 475 -5.40 -13.16 10.55
N GLY A 476 -4.58 -13.24 9.49
CA GLY A 476 -4.98 -13.77 8.19
C GLY A 476 -5.43 -15.21 8.24
N MET A 477 -4.70 -16.09 8.95
CA MET A 477 -5.10 -17.49 9.14
C MET A 477 -6.45 -17.63 9.85
N GLU A 478 -6.71 -16.79 10.83
CA GLU A 478 -8.03 -16.79 11.48
C GLU A 478 -9.13 -16.24 10.58
N MET A 479 -8.82 -15.26 9.69
CA MET A 479 -9.77 -14.81 8.67
C MET A 479 -10.12 -15.95 7.72
N VAL A 480 -9.13 -16.71 7.25
CA VAL A 480 -9.40 -17.91 6.43
C VAL A 480 -10.30 -18.89 7.17
N LYS A 481 -10.04 -19.15 8.46
CA LYS A 481 -10.89 -20.04 9.29
C LYS A 481 -12.32 -19.51 9.40
N THR A 482 -12.46 -18.23 9.68
CA THR A 482 -13.76 -17.57 9.88
C THR A 482 -14.58 -17.52 8.60
N TYR A 483 -13.93 -17.26 7.45
CA TYR A 483 -14.60 -17.11 6.15
C TYR A 483 -14.51 -18.37 5.27
N LYS A 484 -14.06 -19.51 5.80
CA LYS A 484 -13.87 -20.75 5.04
C LYS A 484 -15.12 -21.18 4.28
N ASP A 485 -16.27 -21.19 4.96
CA ASP A 485 -17.53 -21.61 4.35
C ASP A 485 -17.96 -20.62 3.26
N LYS A 486 -17.72 -19.33 3.46
CA LYS A 486 -18.03 -18.30 2.47
C LYS A 486 -17.11 -18.39 1.25
N LEU A 487 -15.82 -18.61 1.46
CA LEU A 487 -14.87 -18.88 0.38
C LEU A 487 -15.24 -20.14 -0.40
N PHE A 488 -15.75 -21.15 0.31
CA PHE A 488 -16.25 -22.36 -0.35
C PHE A 488 -17.50 -22.07 -1.20
N GLU A 489 -18.44 -21.26 -0.73
CA GLU A 489 -19.57 -20.78 -1.54
C GLU A 489 -19.10 -20.03 -2.79
N MET A 490 -18.01 -19.26 -2.68
CA MET A 490 -17.37 -18.52 -3.78
C MET A 490 -16.50 -19.40 -4.69
N GLY A 491 -16.48 -20.72 -4.47
CA GLY A 491 -15.82 -21.70 -5.33
C GLY A 491 -14.42 -22.12 -4.90
N PHE A 492 -13.94 -21.70 -3.72
CA PHE A 492 -12.62 -22.07 -3.20
C PHE A 492 -12.70 -23.25 -2.25
N GLY A 493 -12.17 -24.40 -2.66
CA GLY A 493 -11.99 -25.58 -1.79
C GLY A 493 -10.70 -25.48 -1.00
N ILE A 494 -10.79 -25.02 0.27
CA ILE A 494 -9.63 -24.72 1.12
C ILE A 494 -9.57 -25.66 2.31
N GLU A 495 -8.40 -26.24 2.59
CA GLU A 495 -8.11 -27.03 3.79
C GLU A 495 -6.98 -26.39 4.59
N ILE A 496 -7.10 -26.37 5.90
CA ILE A 496 -6.05 -25.87 6.80
C ILE A 496 -5.07 -27.02 7.03
N GLU A 497 -3.82 -26.83 6.69
CA GLU A 497 -2.77 -27.85 6.82
C GLU A 497 -1.95 -27.68 8.10
N SER A 498 -1.64 -26.44 8.48
CA SER A 498 -0.91 -26.08 9.70
C SER A 498 -1.37 -24.73 10.24
N GLU A 499 -0.68 -24.20 11.26
CA GLU A 499 -1.00 -22.89 11.84
C GLU A 499 -0.76 -21.71 10.88
N ASP A 500 0.07 -21.92 9.86
CA ASP A 500 0.52 -20.91 8.90
C ASP A 500 0.28 -21.30 7.44
N LYS A 501 -0.25 -22.51 7.14
CA LYS A 501 -0.40 -23.02 5.78
C LYS A 501 -1.82 -23.48 5.46
N VAL A 502 -2.22 -23.13 4.27
CA VAL A 502 -3.53 -23.45 3.70
C VAL A 502 -3.34 -24.20 2.39
N ARG A 503 -4.05 -25.32 2.22
CA ARG A 503 -4.06 -26.10 0.99
C ARG A 503 -5.29 -25.77 0.17
N VAL A 504 -5.11 -25.26 -1.05
CA VAL A 504 -6.18 -24.99 -2.02
C VAL A 504 -6.32 -26.19 -2.95
N LYS A 505 -7.50 -26.79 -2.98
CA LYS A 505 -7.84 -27.97 -3.82
C LYS A 505 -8.74 -27.64 -4.99
N GLU A 506 -9.59 -26.62 -4.82
CA GLU A 506 -10.58 -26.22 -5.82
C GLU A 506 -10.58 -24.70 -5.95
N ILE A 507 -10.79 -24.20 -7.15
CA ILE A 507 -10.96 -22.80 -7.48
C ILE A 507 -12.18 -22.58 -8.38
N PRO A 508 -12.73 -21.34 -8.48
CA PRO A 508 -13.76 -21.02 -9.45
C PRO A 508 -13.31 -21.34 -10.89
N ALA A 509 -14.08 -22.12 -11.63
CA ALA A 509 -13.71 -22.56 -12.98
C ALA A 509 -13.54 -21.39 -13.98
N ILE A 510 -14.20 -20.26 -13.71
CA ILE A 510 -14.11 -19.04 -14.53
C ILE A 510 -12.71 -18.41 -14.52
N LEU A 511 -11.88 -18.69 -13.52
CA LEU A 511 -10.56 -18.06 -13.36
C LEU A 511 -9.49 -18.65 -14.29
N GLY A 512 -9.67 -19.87 -14.76
CA GLY A 512 -8.70 -20.55 -15.63
C GLY A 512 -7.33 -20.70 -14.93
N THR A 513 -6.24 -20.33 -15.65
CA THR A 513 -4.87 -20.44 -15.11
C THR A 513 -4.46 -19.09 -14.49
N ILE A 514 -4.37 -19.05 -13.16
CA ILE A 514 -3.98 -17.86 -12.36
C ILE A 514 -2.97 -18.25 -11.29
N ASP A 515 -2.29 -17.26 -10.72
CA ASP A 515 -1.48 -17.43 -9.50
C ASP A 515 -2.40 -17.48 -8.28
N ILE A 516 -2.64 -18.70 -7.80
CA ILE A 516 -3.56 -18.96 -6.68
C ILE A 516 -2.99 -18.44 -5.36
N LYS A 517 -1.66 -18.47 -5.21
CA LYS A 517 -0.99 -18.01 -3.99
C LYS A 517 -1.17 -16.52 -3.81
N GLU A 518 -0.86 -15.76 -4.86
CA GLU A 518 -0.99 -14.31 -4.87
C GLU A 518 -2.45 -13.90 -4.64
N MET A 519 -3.38 -14.51 -5.33
CA MET A 519 -4.81 -14.21 -5.19
C MET A 519 -5.34 -14.49 -3.79
N LEU A 520 -4.99 -15.63 -3.18
CA LEU A 520 -5.48 -15.97 -1.84
C LEU A 520 -4.90 -15.01 -0.79
N VAL A 521 -3.63 -14.61 -0.92
CA VAL A 521 -3.02 -13.60 -0.05
C VAL A 521 -3.76 -12.27 -0.17
N ASP A 522 -4.06 -11.80 -1.38
CA ASP A 522 -4.81 -10.56 -1.60
C ASP A 522 -6.24 -10.61 -1.01
N ILE A 523 -6.92 -11.75 -1.11
CA ILE A 523 -8.24 -11.96 -0.48
C ILE A 523 -8.11 -11.87 1.04
N VAL A 524 -7.11 -12.50 1.64
CA VAL A 524 -6.87 -12.48 3.08
C VAL A 524 -6.54 -11.07 3.57
N ASP A 525 -5.65 -10.37 2.88
CA ASP A 525 -5.29 -8.99 3.18
C ASP A 525 -6.52 -8.07 3.13
N LYS A 526 -7.39 -8.27 2.13
CA LYS A 526 -8.61 -7.48 2.03
C LYS A 526 -9.61 -7.80 3.13
N LEU A 527 -9.74 -9.05 3.51
CA LEU A 527 -10.58 -9.46 4.65
C LEU A 527 -10.11 -8.83 5.96
N MET A 528 -8.80 -8.62 6.12
CA MET A 528 -8.25 -7.94 7.29
C MET A 528 -8.50 -6.42 7.29
N GLU A 529 -8.56 -5.78 6.12
CA GLU A 529 -8.87 -4.35 5.98
C GLU A 529 -10.34 -4.03 6.21
N ILE A 530 -11.24 -4.98 5.93
CA ILE A 530 -12.68 -4.77 6.00
C ILE A 530 -13.11 -4.64 7.46
N GLU A 531 -13.84 -3.57 7.77
CA GLU A 531 -14.43 -3.38 9.10
C GLU A 531 -15.42 -4.50 9.45
N ASP A 532 -15.34 -5.01 10.68
CA ASP A 532 -16.25 -6.08 11.17
C ASP A 532 -17.73 -5.65 11.14
N THR A 533 -18.00 -4.35 11.12
CA THR A 533 -19.33 -3.73 11.08
C THR A 533 -20.01 -3.76 9.71
N LEU A 534 -19.26 -4.05 8.62
CA LEU A 534 -19.85 -4.10 7.28
C LEU A 534 -20.75 -5.33 7.10
N PRO A 535 -21.89 -5.19 6.39
CA PRO A 535 -22.75 -6.30 6.00
C PRO A 535 -21.95 -7.38 5.25
N ILE A 536 -22.36 -8.64 5.39
CA ILE A 536 -21.68 -9.77 4.74
C ILE A 536 -21.69 -9.63 3.22
N GLU A 537 -22.77 -9.07 2.65
CA GLU A 537 -22.91 -8.82 1.22
C GLU A 537 -21.83 -7.85 0.70
N ASP A 538 -21.55 -6.76 1.41
CA ASP A 538 -20.50 -5.81 1.03
C ASP A 538 -19.09 -6.42 1.12
N LYS A 539 -18.87 -7.34 2.08
CA LYS A 539 -17.62 -8.10 2.19
C LYS A 539 -17.43 -9.04 1.01
N VAL A 540 -18.49 -9.74 0.62
CA VAL A 540 -18.50 -10.64 -0.55
C VAL A 540 -18.23 -9.85 -1.83
N ASN A 541 -18.84 -8.68 -2.00
CA ASN A 541 -18.61 -7.81 -3.16
C ASN A 541 -17.14 -7.38 -3.28
N LYS A 542 -16.50 -7.03 -2.16
CA LYS A 542 -15.08 -6.66 -2.15
C LYS A 542 -14.15 -7.83 -2.50
N ILE A 543 -14.48 -9.05 -2.05
CA ILE A 543 -13.72 -10.25 -2.41
C ILE A 543 -13.92 -10.57 -3.90
N SER A 544 -15.15 -10.44 -4.41
CA SER A 544 -15.47 -10.67 -5.83
C SER A 544 -14.69 -9.73 -6.74
N SER A 545 -14.52 -8.46 -6.36
CA SER A 545 -13.71 -7.50 -7.10
C SER A 545 -12.23 -7.91 -7.18
N ILE A 546 -11.64 -8.47 -6.10
CA ILE A 546 -10.27 -8.99 -6.12
C ILE A 546 -10.15 -10.19 -7.07
N ILE A 547 -11.08 -11.13 -6.97
CA ILE A 547 -11.11 -12.31 -7.84
C ILE A 547 -11.20 -11.87 -9.30
N ALA A 548 -12.02 -10.87 -9.60
CA ALA A 548 -12.15 -10.28 -10.92
C ALA A 548 -10.85 -9.64 -11.42
N CYS A 549 -10.12 -8.92 -10.54
CA CYS A 549 -8.82 -8.33 -10.88
C CYS A 549 -7.80 -9.39 -11.30
N HIS A 550 -7.72 -10.50 -10.57
CA HIS A 550 -6.82 -11.60 -10.92
C HIS A 550 -7.22 -12.33 -12.22
N GLY A 551 -8.54 -12.43 -12.49
CA GLY A 551 -9.05 -12.99 -13.74
C GLY A 551 -8.82 -12.09 -14.96
N ALA A 552 -8.89 -10.77 -14.79
CA ALA A 552 -8.93 -9.79 -15.87
C ALA A 552 -7.56 -9.42 -16.46
N GLY A 553 -6.48 -9.47 -15.69
CA GLY A 553 -5.16 -8.99 -16.14
C GLY A 553 -4.37 -9.96 -17.01
N ARG A 554 -4.93 -11.13 -17.38
CA ARG A 554 -4.22 -12.19 -18.09
C ARG A 554 -4.42 -12.15 -19.61
N LYS A 555 -3.44 -12.71 -20.34
CA LYS A 555 -3.58 -12.97 -21.77
C LYS A 555 -4.55 -14.13 -22.00
N MET A 556 -5.57 -13.93 -22.81
CA MET A 556 -6.62 -14.91 -23.10
C MET A 556 -6.50 -15.48 -24.52
N LYS A 557 -6.97 -16.72 -24.66
CA LYS A 557 -7.19 -17.33 -25.97
C LYS A 557 -8.51 -16.85 -26.59
N LEU A 558 -8.63 -17.00 -27.89
CA LEU A 558 -9.81 -16.55 -28.63
C LEU A 558 -11.10 -17.24 -28.16
N GLU A 559 -10.99 -18.54 -27.82
CA GLU A 559 -12.09 -19.33 -27.29
C GLU A 559 -12.59 -18.81 -25.95
N GLU A 560 -11.66 -18.47 -25.05
CA GLU A 560 -11.98 -17.91 -23.73
C GLU A 560 -12.65 -16.54 -23.84
N MET A 561 -12.17 -15.69 -24.75
CA MET A 561 -12.78 -14.38 -25.02
C MET A 561 -14.21 -14.53 -25.53
N ASN A 562 -14.45 -15.46 -26.46
CA ASN A 562 -15.80 -15.73 -26.96
C ASN A 562 -16.72 -16.29 -25.88
N GLU A 563 -16.21 -17.13 -24.97
CA GLU A 563 -17.00 -17.64 -23.85
C GLU A 563 -17.45 -16.50 -22.92
N ILE A 564 -16.57 -15.54 -22.63
CA ILE A 564 -16.92 -14.34 -21.86
C ILE A 564 -18.02 -13.54 -22.56
N LEU A 565 -17.91 -13.32 -23.87
CA LEU A 565 -18.95 -12.64 -24.65
C LEU A 565 -20.31 -13.35 -24.50
N ARG A 566 -20.33 -14.69 -24.65
CA ARG A 566 -21.58 -15.51 -24.51
C ARG A 566 -22.18 -15.41 -23.10
N GLN A 567 -21.34 -15.26 -22.09
CA GLN A 567 -21.81 -15.10 -20.71
C GLN A 567 -22.38 -13.70 -20.46
N ILE A 568 -21.71 -12.65 -20.95
CA ILE A 568 -22.19 -11.26 -20.83
C ILE A 568 -23.52 -11.06 -21.56
N GLU A 569 -23.73 -11.70 -22.72
CA GLU A 569 -25.01 -11.63 -23.49
C GLU A 569 -26.22 -12.12 -22.70
N LYS A 570 -26.02 -13.06 -21.76
CA LYS A 570 -27.10 -13.61 -20.93
C LYS A 570 -27.54 -12.67 -19.83
N THR A 571 -26.75 -11.66 -19.51
CA THR A 571 -26.89 -10.79 -18.35
C THR A 571 -26.73 -9.30 -18.72
N PRO A 572 -27.78 -8.64 -19.24
CA PRO A 572 -27.66 -7.34 -19.90
C PRO A 572 -27.43 -6.12 -19.00
N TYR A 573 -27.47 -6.19 -17.67
CA TYR A 573 -27.34 -5.03 -16.79
C TYR A 573 -26.37 -5.23 -15.63
N SER A 574 -25.50 -4.23 -15.31
CA SER A 574 -24.67 -4.20 -14.12
C SER A 574 -25.33 -3.32 -13.06
N ASP A 575 -25.44 -3.81 -11.82
CA ASP A 575 -26.01 -3.07 -10.66
C ASP A 575 -25.13 -1.86 -10.23
N HIS A 576 -23.90 -1.73 -10.74
CA HIS A 576 -22.96 -0.67 -10.36
C HIS A 576 -22.81 0.46 -11.39
N GLY A 577 -23.70 0.52 -12.41
CA GLY A 577 -23.80 1.67 -13.33
C GLY A 577 -22.61 1.89 -14.28
N ARG A 578 -21.61 1.00 -14.32
CA ARG A 578 -20.52 1.05 -15.30
C ARG A 578 -20.84 0.15 -16.51
N PRO A 579 -20.73 0.66 -17.75
CA PRO A 579 -20.91 -0.18 -18.92
C PRO A 579 -19.78 -1.23 -19.00
N THR A 580 -20.13 -2.51 -19.18
CA THR A 580 -19.16 -3.59 -19.38
C THR A 580 -18.60 -3.60 -20.79
N TYR A 581 -19.31 -3.01 -21.73
CA TYR A 581 -18.89 -2.87 -23.13
C TYR A 581 -19.41 -1.58 -23.74
N ILE A 582 -18.78 -1.17 -24.83
CA ILE A 582 -19.23 -0.07 -25.68
C ILE A 582 -19.38 -0.56 -27.12
N GLU A 583 -20.32 0.01 -27.85
CA GLU A 583 -20.57 -0.29 -29.28
C GLU A 583 -20.23 0.92 -30.13
N MET A 584 -19.53 0.68 -31.23
CA MET A 584 -19.25 1.68 -32.27
C MET A 584 -19.74 1.16 -33.62
N LYS A 585 -20.64 1.89 -34.26
CA LYS A 585 -21.08 1.53 -35.58
C LYS A 585 -19.98 1.75 -36.62
N LEU A 586 -19.89 0.90 -37.61
CA LEU A 586 -18.93 1.04 -38.72
C LEU A 586 -19.05 2.41 -39.38
N SER A 587 -20.27 2.92 -39.57
CA SER A 587 -20.53 4.27 -40.13
C SER A 587 -19.93 5.40 -39.26
N ASP A 588 -19.84 5.23 -37.97
CA ASP A 588 -19.26 6.25 -37.07
C ASP A 588 -17.73 6.18 -37.08
N ILE A 589 -17.18 4.97 -37.21
CA ILE A 589 -15.75 4.76 -37.43
C ILE A 589 -15.33 5.36 -38.79
N GLU A 590 -16.10 5.12 -39.87
CA GLU A 590 -15.84 5.69 -41.21
C GLU A 590 -15.87 7.21 -41.21
N LYS A 591 -16.76 7.84 -40.43
CA LYS A 591 -16.78 9.30 -40.24
C LYS A 591 -15.52 9.84 -39.59
N LEU A 592 -14.94 9.10 -38.65
CA LEU A 592 -13.67 9.48 -38.00
C LEU A 592 -12.50 9.50 -39.00
N PHE A 593 -12.59 8.72 -40.07
CA PHE A 593 -11.60 8.68 -41.15
C PHE A 593 -12.03 9.52 -42.39
N GLU A 594 -13.04 10.40 -42.24
CA GLU A 594 -13.57 11.25 -43.33
C GLU A 594 -13.98 10.44 -44.56
N ARG A 595 -14.35 9.18 -44.38
CA ARG A 595 -14.83 8.29 -45.44
C ARG A 595 -16.37 8.36 -45.57
N ARG A 596 -16.91 9.54 -45.94
CA ARG A 596 -18.28 10.01 -46.17
C ARG A 596 -18.89 10.85 -45.06
#